data_3a9ee12aeb49ed9a16bf38d3f6b8702e
#
_entry.id   3a9ee12aeb49ed9a16bf38d3f6b8702e
#
_cell.length_a   1.000
_cell.length_b   1.000
_cell.length_c   1.000
_cell.angle_alpha   90.00
_cell.angle_beta   90.00
_cell.angle_gamma   90.00
#
_symmetry.space_group_name_H-M   'P 1'
#
loop_
_entity.id
_entity.type
_entity.pdbx_description
1 polymer ?
#
loop_
_entity_poly.entity_id
_entity_poly.type
_entity_poly.pdbx_seq_one_letter_code
_entity_poly.pdbx_strand_id
1 'polypeptide(L)'
;DNSWWQFERAGMKFLILALEFKPRDEILAWAGKITSSHPEHRAIVLTHSYLDNRNKLTRSGYAVAGNLGEGIWSKLVSKHPNMFLVLCGHVLGEGLLSTPGEAGNTVHQVLSDYQGLHNGGESWLRYMTFHPGENKIEVFTYNPFLDTYRDGPASRFALEYKMKGTLEPSKTP
;
A
#
# COMPACT_ATOMS: atom_id res chain seq x y z
N ASP A 1 -16.54 -1.01 -5.83
CA ASP A 1 -16.64 0.45 -5.96
C ASP A 1 -15.26 1.06 -5.77
N ASN A 2 -14.96 2.11 -6.56
CA ASN A 2 -13.69 2.82 -6.48
C ASN A 2 -13.92 4.19 -5.85
N SER A 3 -12.99 4.63 -4.99
CA SER A 3 -13.12 5.91 -4.29
C SER A 3 -11.74 6.46 -3.92
N TRP A 4 -11.70 7.73 -3.59
CA TRP A 4 -10.51 8.37 -3.08
C TRP A 4 -10.85 9.38 -1.98
N TRP A 5 -9.88 9.61 -1.09
CA TRP A 5 -9.97 10.61 -0.01
C TRP A 5 -8.65 11.33 0.13
N GLN A 6 -8.74 12.53 0.65
CA GLN A 6 -7.57 13.30 1.08
C GLN A 6 -7.75 13.76 2.53
N PHE A 7 -6.65 13.84 3.24
CA PHE A 7 -6.59 14.41 4.57
C PHE A 7 -5.21 14.99 4.86
N GLU A 8 -5.12 15.81 5.90
CA GLU A 8 -3.85 16.35 6.38
C GLU A 8 -3.63 15.94 7.82
N ARG A 9 -2.42 15.50 8.14
CA ARG A 9 -2.00 15.19 9.50
C ARG A 9 -0.52 15.51 9.70
N ALA A 10 -0.19 16.19 10.83
CA ALA A 10 1.18 16.58 11.18
C ALA A 10 1.91 17.35 10.04
N GLY A 11 1.18 18.23 9.34
CA GLY A 11 1.71 19.01 8.21
C GLY A 11 1.95 18.23 6.94
N MET A 12 1.50 16.97 6.87
CA MET A 12 1.59 16.13 5.68
C MET A 12 0.21 15.92 5.06
N LYS A 13 0.12 16.09 3.74
CA LYS A 13 -1.08 15.80 2.97
C LYS A 13 -1.04 14.36 2.47
N PHE A 14 -2.15 13.65 2.61
CA PHE A 14 -2.30 12.27 2.18
C PHE A 14 -3.43 12.13 1.17
N LEU A 15 -3.23 11.23 0.21
CA LEU A 15 -4.23 10.79 -0.76
C LEU A 15 -4.39 9.28 -0.61
N ILE A 16 -5.61 8.80 -0.38
CA ILE A 16 -5.93 7.38 -0.36
C ILE A 16 -6.76 7.05 -1.60
N LEU A 17 -6.34 6.04 -2.34
CA LEU A 17 -7.04 5.47 -3.49
C LEU A 17 -7.50 4.07 -3.12
N ALA A 18 -8.81 3.85 -2.97
CA ALA A 18 -9.37 2.51 -2.77
C ALA A 18 -9.87 1.98 -4.12
N LEU A 19 -9.32 0.85 -4.54
CA LEU A 19 -9.57 0.25 -5.84
C LEU A 19 -10.30 -1.08 -5.71
N GLU A 20 -11.20 -1.34 -6.66
CA GLU A 20 -11.92 -2.60 -6.79
C GLU A 20 -10.98 -3.81 -6.88
N PHE A 21 -11.49 -5.00 -6.63
CA PHE A 21 -10.78 -6.24 -6.92
C PHE A 21 -10.50 -6.34 -8.42
N LYS A 22 -9.22 -6.59 -8.79
CA LYS A 22 -8.75 -6.62 -10.18
C LYS A 22 -9.18 -5.36 -10.97
N PRO A 23 -8.73 -4.17 -10.57
CA PRO A 23 -9.16 -2.92 -11.19
C PRO A 23 -8.91 -2.95 -12.70
N ARG A 24 -9.89 -2.48 -13.45
CA ARG A 24 -9.85 -2.38 -14.91
C ARG A 24 -8.91 -1.26 -15.35
N ASP A 25 -8.47 -1.27 -16.60
CA ASP A 25 -7.53 -0.26 -17.11
C ASP A 25 -8.07 1.17 -16.99
N GLU A 26 -9.35 1.36 -17.19
CA GLU A 26 -10.01 2.65 -17.02
C GLU A 26 -9.98 3.16 -15.58
N ILE A 27 -10.05 2.24 -14.59
CA ILE A 27 -9.94 2.56 -13.17
C ILE A 27 -8.51 2.95 -12.81
N LEU A 28 -7.52 2.23 -13.33
CA LEU A 28 -6.11 2.60 -13.14
C LEU A 28 -5.79 3.96 -13.78
N ALA A 29 -6.32 4.23 -14.97
CA ALA A 29 -6.19 5.53 -15.62
C ALA A 29 -6.87 6.66 -14.82
N TRP A 30 -8.06 6.41 -14.26
CA TRP A 30 -8.76 7.34 -13.38
C TRP A 30 -7.94 7.63 -12.12
N ALA A 31 -7.44 6.58 -11.44
CA ALA A 31 -6.61 6.71 -10.24
C ALA A 31 -5.31 7.48 -10.53
N GLY A 32 -4.69 7.24 -11.69
CA GLY A 32 -3.51 7.96 -12.15
C GLY A 32 -3.77 9.45 -12.36
N LYS A 33 -4.91 9.83 -12.96
CA LYS A 33 -5.31 11.25 -13.10
C LYS A 33 -5.47 11.94 -11.74
N ILE A 34 -6.11 11.27 -10.78
CA ILE A 34 -6.26 11.80 -9.42
C ILE A 34 -4.89 11.98 -8.76
N THR A 35 -4.02 10.97 -8.83
CA THR A 35 -2.68 11.02 -8.25
C THR A 35 -1.85 12.16 -8.84
N SER A 36 -1.90 12.34 -10.17
CA SER A 36 -1.19 13.43 -10.87
C SER A 36 -1.74 14.83 -10.52
N SER A 37 -3.05 14.95 -10.24
CA SER A 37 -3.65 16.22 -9.83
C SER A 37 -3.38 16.59 -8.36
N HIS A 38 -2.77 15.68 -7.60
CA HIS A 38 -2.41 15.87 -6.19
C HIS A 38 -0.92 15.62 -5.92
N PRO A 39 0.02 16.29 -6.62
CA PRO A 39 1.45 15.97 -6.55
C PRO A 39 2.07 16.19 -5.17
N GLU A 40 1.49 17.06 -4.35
CA GLU A 40 1.95 17.32 -2.98
C GLU A 40 1.43 16.30 -1.95
N HIS A 41 0.50 15.43 -2.35
CA HIS A 41 -0.08 14.43 -1.45
C HIS A 41 0.72 13.13 -1.52
N ARG A 42 0.94 12.53 -0.37
CA ARG A 42 1.54 11.21 -0.21
C ARG A 42 0.49 10.16 -0.53
N ALA A 43 0.63 9.48 -1.67
CA ALA A 43 -0.41 8.60 -2.18
C ALA A 43 -0.26 7.17 -1.65
N ILE A 44 -1.39 6.64 -1.19
CA ILE A 44 -1.57 5.27 -0.68
C ILE A 44 -2.62 4.59 -1.55
N VAL A 45 -2.34 3.38 -2.01
CA VAL A 45 -3.30 2.52 -2.68
C VAL A 45 -3.79 1.45 -1.71
N LEU A 46 -5.11 1.30 -1.62
CA LEU A 46 -5.78 0.17 -1.00
C LEU A 46 -6.39 -0.68 -2.11
N THR A 47 -6.06 -1.96 -2.17
CA THR A 47 -6.66 -2.88 -3.13
C THR A 47 -6.73 -4.29 -2.55
N HIS A 48 -7.53 -5.17 -3.15
CA HIS A 48 -7.76 -6.49 -2.59
C HIS A 48 -6.60 -7.45 -2.90
N SER A 49 -6.24 -7.66 -4.18
CA SER A 49 -5.18 -8.59 -4.58
C SER A 49 -4.03 -7.87 -5.28
N TYR A 50 -2.85 -7.89 -4.68
CA TYR A 50 -1.70 -7.17 -5.22
C TYR A 50 -0.36 -7.89 -4.97
N LEU A 51 -0.03 -8.25 -3.72
CA LEU A 51 1.19 -8.93 -3.31
C LEU A 51 0.84 -10.35 -2.81
N ASP A 52 1.73 -11.30 -3.02
CA ASP A 52 1.63 -12.64 -2.42
C ASP A 52 2.52 -12.77 -1.17
N ASN A 53 2.35 -13.87 -0.43
CA ASN A 53 3.11 -14.18 0.79
C ASN A 53 4.56 -14.62 0.53
N ARG A 54 5.00 -14.63 -0.72
CA ARG A 54 6.40 -14.80 -1.14
C ARG A 54 7.04 -13.46 -1.53
N ASN A 55 6.37 -12.36 -1.20
CA ASN A 55 6.80 -10.99 -1.53
C ASN A 55 6.89 -10.74 -3.05
N LYS A 56 5.98 -11.32 -3.84
CA LYS A 56 5.91 -11.13 -5.29
C LYS A 56 4.58 -10.52 -5.70
N LEU A 57 4.62 -9.69 -6.73
CA LEU A 57 3.41 -9.16 -7.34
C LEU A 57 2.57 -10.30 -7.93
N THR A 58 1.26 -10.30 -7.68
CA THR A 58 0.36 -11.32 -8.20
C THR A 58 0.22 -11.21 -9.71
N ARG A 59 0.20 -12.37 -10.41
CA ARG A 59 0.15 -12.48 -11.88
C ARG A 59 -1.07 -13.20 -12.39
N SER A 60 -1.61 -14.11 -11.61
CA SER A 60 -2.72 -14.97 -11.99
C SER A 60 -3.70 -15.14 -10.84
N GLY A 61 -4.92 -15.48 -11.14
CA GLY A 61 -5.99 -15.73 -10.17
C GLY A 61 -7.34 -15.29 -10.74
N TYR A 62 -8.37 -16.03 -10.41
CA TYR A 62 -9.77 -15.86 -10.77
C TYR A 62 -10.07 -15.50 -12.24
N ALA A 63 -11.12 -16.06 -12.78
CA ALA A 63 -11.58 -15.86 -14.17
C ALA A 63 -12.23 -14.48 -14.42
N VAL A 64 -12.03 -13.50 -13.53
CA VAL A 64 -12.54 -12.13 -13.69
C VAL A 64 -11.51 -11.29 -14.44
N ALA A 65 -11.93 -10.49 -15.41
CA ALA A 65 -11.08 -9.56 -16.12
C ALA A 65 -10.57 -8.43 -15.21
N GLY A 66 -9.38 -7.90 -15.49
CA GLY A 66 -8.77 -6.78 -14.75
C GLY A 66 -7.33 -7.06 -14.35
N ASN A 67 -6.73 -6.08 -13.68
CA ASN A 67 -5.31 -6.09 -13.35
C ASN A 67 -5.05 -6.72 -11.97
N LEU A 68 -4.04 -7.55 -11.90
CA LEU A 68 -3.42 -8.02 -10.66
C LEU A 68 -2.18 -7.19 -10.33
N GLY A 69 -1.43 -7.58 -9.31
CA GLY A 69 -0.31 -6.81 -8.79
C GLY A 69 0.64 -6.26 -9.84
N GLU A 70 1.07 -7.07 -10.82
CA GLU A 70 1.95 -6.60 -11.89
C GLU A 70 1.31 -5.53 -12.78
N GLY A 71 0.04 -5.70 -13.13
CA GLY A 71 -0.68 -4.72 -13.93
C GLY A 71 -0.92 -3.41 -13.16
N ILE A 72 -1.28 -3.49 -11.88
CA ILE A 72 -1.48 -2.32 -11.02
C ILE A 72 -0.14 -1.60 -10.81
N TRP A 73 0.95 -2.34 -10.59
CA TRP A 73 2.30 -1.77 -10.48
C TRP A 73 2.69 -1.01 -11.74
N SER A 74 2.69 -1.69 -12.88
CA SER A 74 3.21 -1.13 -14.14
C SER A 74 2.34 -0.02 -14.74
N LYS A 75 1.02 -0.02 -14.47
CA LYS A 75 0.08 0.94 -15.05
C LYS A 75 -0.24 2.13 -14.12
N LEU A 76 -0.01 1.99 -12.81
CA LEU A 76 -0.33 3.02 -11.82
C LEU A 76 0.82 3.27 -10.85
N VAL A 77 1.15 2.29 -10.02
CA VAL A 77 1.94 2.52 -8.81
C VAL A 77 3.36 2.99 -9.12
N SER A 78 4.05 2.39 -10.09
CA SER A 78 5.41 2.78 -10.47
C SER A 78 5.52 4.15 -11.14
N LYS A 79 4.40 4.67 -11.68
CA LYS A 79 4.38 5.86 -12.54
C LYS A 79 4.40 7.18 -11.78
N HIS A 80 4.02 7.17 -10.51
CA HIS A 80 3.78 8.41 -9.77
C HIS A 80 4.82 8.64 -8.66
N PRO A 81 5.54 9.76 -8.67
CA PRO A 81 6.61 10.05 -7.71
C PRO A 81 6.12 10.22 -6.26
N ASN A 82 4.85 10.57 -6.09
CA ASN A 82 4.20 10.74 -4.79
C ASN A 82 3.57 9.45 -4.22
N MET A 83 3.60 8.35 -4.99
CA MET A 83 3.17 7.03 -4.51
C MET A 83 4.22 6.45 -3.56
N PHE A 84 3.81 5.99 -2.37
CA PHE A 84 4.77 5.43 -1.41
C PHE A 84 4.32 4.14 -0.72
N LEU A 85 3.01 3.85 -0.74
CA LEU A 85 2.47 2.71 -0.01
C LEU A 85 1.33 2.03 -0.77
N VAL A 86 1.36 0.71 -0.82
CA VAL A 86 0.25 -0.14 -1.26
C VAL A 86 -0.09 -1.11 -0.14
N LEU A 87 -1.37 -1.18 0.22
CA LEU A 87 -1.92 -2.11 1.20
C LEU A 87 -2.88 -3.07 0.51
N CYS A 88 -2.71 -4.36 0.76
CA CYS A 88 -3.53 -5.40 0.15
C CYS A 88 -3.79 -6.59 1.10
N GLY A 89 -4.75 -7.44 0.71
CA GLY A 89 -5.11 -8.70 1.35
C GLY A 89 -5.17 -9.84 0.34
N HIS A 90 -6.23 -10.66 0.39
CA HIS A 90 -6.58 -11.74 -0.52
C HIS A 90 -5.69 -12.99 -0.47
N VAL A 91 -4.39 -12.85 -0.53
CA VAL A 91 -3.47 -13.97 -0.39
C VAL A 91 -3.17 -14.18 1.08
N LEU A 92 -3.54 -15.35 1.61
CA LEU A 92 -3.40 -15.68 3.03
C LEU A 92 -1.98 -15.48 3.53
N GLY A 93 -1.84 -14.78 4.65
CA GLY A 93 -0.59 -14.52 5.33
C GLY A 93 -0.13 -13.07 5.25
N GLU A 94 1.18 -12.90 5.32
CA GLU A 94 1.86 -11.61 5.41
C GLU A 94 2.92 -11.49 4.33
N GLY A 95 3.16 -10.27 3.84
CA GLY A 95 4.20 -10.00 2.85
C GLY A 95 4.65 -8.54 2.89
N LEU A 96 5.90 -8.33 2.49
CA LEU A 96 6.52 -7.01 2.38
C LEU A 96 7.44 -6.98 1.16
N LEU A 97 7.23 -6.00 0.30
CA LEU A 97 8.11 -5.70 -0.83
C LEU A 97 8.34 -4.19 -0.89
N SER A 98 9.56 -3.77 -1.09
CA SER A 98 9.89 -2.36 -1.34
C SER A 98 10.60 -2.26 -2.69
N THR A 99 10.04 -1.48 -3.61
CA THR A 99 10.51 -1.39 -4.99
C THR A 99 10.66 0.07 -5.41
N PRO A 100 11.73 0.46 -6.12
CA PRO A 100 11.82 1.79 -6.67
C PRO A 100 10.79 1.98 -7.80
N GLY A 101 10.05 3.10 -7.75
CA GLY A 101 9.21 3.57 -8.84
C GLY A 101 10.06 4.19 -9.96
N GLU A 102 9.42 4.55 -11.07
CA GLU A 102 10.11 5.13 -12.25
C GLU A 102 10.77 6.50 -11.96
N ALA A 103 10.24 7.24 -11.01
CA ALA A 103 10.82 8.50 -10.55
C ALA A 103 11.89 8.35 -9.46
N GLY A 104 12.26 7.11 -9.09
CA GLY A 104 13.23 6.81 -8.04
C GLY A 104 12.69 6.86 -6.61
N ASN A 105 11.40 7.13 -6.42
CA ASN A 105 10.73 7.01 -5.13
C ASN A 105 10.62 5.55 -4.71
N THR A 106 10.79 5.26 -3.43
CA THR A 106 10.53 3.91 -2.90
C THR A 106 9.04 3.74 -2.64
N VAL A 107 8.46 2.66 -3.17
CA VAL A 107 7.09 2.25 -2.85
C VAL A 107 7.11 0.98 -2.00
N HIS A 108 6.57 1.08 -0.81
CA HIS A 108 6.37 -0.06 0.09
C HIS A 108 5.04 -0.75 -0.22
N GLN A 109 5.05 -2.06 -0.26
CA GLN A 109 3.91 -2.88 -0.65
C GLN A 109 3.71 -3.93 0.43
N VAL A 110 2.58 -3.86 1.13
CA VAL A 110 2.33 -4.64 2.35
C VAL A 110 1.07 -5.46 2.20
N LEU A 111 1.23 -6.77 2.37
CA LEU A 111 0.15 -7.74 2.43
C LEU A 111 -0.15 -8.08 3.89
N SER A 112 -1.44 -8.10 4.24
CA SER A 112 -1.92 -8.72 5.48
C SER A 112 -3.30 -9.33 5.28
N ASP A 113 -3.37 -10.65 5.39
CA ASP A 113 -4.61 -11.42 5.31
C ASP A 113 -4.58 -12.56 6.32
N TYR A 114 -5.42 -12.44 7.33
CA TYR A 114 -5.53 -13.42 8.43
C TYR A 114 -6.77 -14.30 8.33
N GLN A 115 -7.63 -14.10 7.33
CA GLN A 115 -8.93 -14.77 7.20
C GLN A 115 -8.84 -16.32 7.20
N GLY A 116 -7.70 -16.88 6.80
CA GLY A 116 -7.46 -18.32 6.80
C GLY A 116 -7.08 -18.92 8.16
N LEU A 117 -6.89 -18.12 9.20
CA LEU A 117 -6.67 -18.61 10.55
C LEU A 117 -7.99 -19.04 11.19
N HIS A 118 -7.89 -19.79 12.29
CA HIS A 118 -9.05 -20.27 13.04
C HIS A 118 -10.02 -19.11 13.35
N ASN A 119 -11.33 -19.37 13.36
CA ASN A 119 -12.39 -18.37 13.56
C ASN A 119 -12.31 -17.14 12.62
N GLY A 120 -11.78 -17.30 11.41
CA GLY A 120 -11.72 -16.23 10.40
C GLY A 120 -10.72 -15.12 10.74
N GLY A 121 -9.59 -15.46 11.40
CA GLY A 121 -8.52 -14.52 11.62
C GLY A 121 -8.03 -14.38 13.05
N GLU A 122 -8.66 -15.05 14.02
CA GLU A 122 -8.25 -15.03 15.45
C GLU A 122 -8.07 -13.63 16.03
N SER A 123 -8.80 -12.64 15.52
CA SER A 123 -8.71 -11.21 15.91
C SER A 123 -7.37 -10.53 15.59
N TRP A 124 -6.51 -11.11 14.76
CA TRP A 124 -5.29 -10.44 14.33
C TRP A 124 -5.61 -9.24 13.44
N LEU A 125 -4.96 -8.13 13.72
CA LEU A 125 -5.00 -6.91 12.89
C LEU A 125 -3.59 -6.35 12.71
N ARG A 126 -3.42 -5.55 11.65
CA ARG A 126 -2.18 -4.81 11.41
C ARG A 126 -2.43 -3.31 11.51
N TYR A 127 -1.51 -2.60 12.15
CA TYR A 127 -1.51 -1.15 12.21
C TYR A 127 -0.12 -0.58 11.96
N MET A 128 -0.08 0.69 11.61
CA MET A 128 1.13 1.43 11.31
C MET A 128 1.22 2.69 12.16
N THR A 129 2.40 2.96 12.71
CA THR A 129 2.70 4.20 13.42
C THR A 129 3.69 5.01 12.62
N PHE A 130 3.30 6.22 12.26
CA PHE A 130 4.14 7.15 11.52
C PHE A 130 4.95 8.01 12.48
N HIS A 131 6.27 8.03 12.31
CA HIS A 131 7.22 8.83 13.08
C HIS A 131 7.89 9.88 12.18
N PRO A 132 7.24 11.04 11.94
CA PRO A 132 7.76 12.05 11.00
C PRO A 132 9.14 12.59 11.40
N GLY A 133 9.40 12.69 12.71
CA GLY A 133 10.69 13.11 13.25
C GLY A 133 11.85 12.18 12.90
N GLU A 134 11.57 10.90 12.64
CA GLU A 134 12.54 9.84 12.38
C GLU A 134 12.53 9.38 10.92
N ASN A 135 11.61 9.86 10.09
CA ASN A 135 11.39 9.38 8.73
C ASN A 135 11.11 7.86 8.68
N LYS A 136 10.35 7.35 9.65
CA LYS A 136 10.12 5.93 9.87
C LYS A 136 8.63 5.64 10.02
N ILE A 137 8.17 4.52 9.46
CA ILE A 137 6.85 3.95 9.70
C ILE A 137 7.06 2.59 10.37
N GLU A 138 6.58 2.42 11.58
CA GLU A 138 6.60 1.12 12.27
C GLU A 138 5.31 0.36 11.99
N VAL A 139 5.44 -0.92 11.70
CA VAL A 139 4.33 -1.83 11.37
C VAL A 139 4.27 -2.92 12.42
N PHE A 140 3.08 -3.13 12.95
CA PHE A 140 2.80 -4.13 13.99
C PHE A 140 1.63 -5.00 13.61
N THR A 141 1.72 -6.28 13.93
CA THR A 141 0.61 -7.22 13.92
C THR A 141 0.23 -7.52 15.38
N TYR A 142 -1.01 -7.20 15.74
CA TYR A 142 -1.50 -7.21 17.11
C TYR A 142 -2.82 -7.96 17.22
N ASN A 143 -2.99 -8.67 18.32
CA ASN A 143 -4.23 -9.33 18.68
C ASN A 143 -4.87 -8.64 19.88
N PRO A 144 -5.92 -7.85 19.72
CA PRO A 144 -6.56 -7.11 20.82
C PRO A 144 -7.31 -8.00 21.81
N PHE A 145 -7.69 -9.22 21.42
CA PHE A 145 -8.37 -10.16 22.31
C PHE A 145 -7.39 -10.82 23.28
N LEU A 146 -6.18 -11.15 22.82
CA LEU A 146 -5.15 -11.79 23.61
C LEU A 146 -4.15 -10.79 24.20
N ASP A 147 -4.26 -9.52 23.86
CA ASP A 147 -3.29 -8.45 24.20
C ASP A 147 -1.85 -8.86 23.91
N THR A 148 -1.60 -9.33 22.68
CA THR A 148 -0.28 -9.84 22.29
C THR A 148 0.10 -9.40 20.89
N TYR A 149 1.40 -9.33 20.63
CA TYR A 149 1.99 -9.04 19.34
C TYR A 149 2.49 -10.30 18.67
N ARG A 150 2.44 -10.30 17.35
CA ARG A 150 3.05 -11.31 16.52
C ARG A 150 4.48 -10.90 16.21
N ASP A 151 5.44 -11.69 16.63
CA ASP A 151 6.86 -11.47 16.37
C ASP A 151 7.29 -12.23 15.11
N GLY A 152 7.98 -11.53 14.25
CA GLY A 152 8.50 -12.08 13.00
C GLY A 152 8.79 -10.97 11.99
N PRO A 153 9.71 -11.17 11.04
CA PRO A 153 10.14 -10.14 10.11
C PRO A 153 9.02 -9.66 9.16
N ALA A 154 7.97 -10.45 8.97
CA ALA A 154 6.80 -10.07 8.20
C ALA A 154 5.67 -9.48 9.05
N SER A 155 5.71 -9.67 10.39
CA SER A 155 4.67 -9.25 11.34
C SER A 155 5.01 -7.95 12.06
N ARG A 156 6.31 -7.70 12.29
CA ARG A 156 6.81 -6.50 12.96
C ARG A 156 8.06 -6.01 12.24
N PHE A 157 8.00 -4.81 11.67
CA PHE A 157 9.09 -4.22 10.90
C PHE A 157 8.96 -2.70 10.83
N ALA A 158 10.01 -2.05 10.32
CA ALA A 158 10.01 -0.62 10.03
C ALA A 158 10.24 -0.37 8.54
N LEU A 159 9.59 0.67 8.02
CA LEU A 159 9.77 1.19 6.67
C LEU A 159 10.46 2.56 6.76
N GLU A 160 11.49 2.75 5.98
CA GLU A 160 12.11 4.06 5.83
C GLU A 160 11.30 4.90 4.83
N TYR A 161 10.77 6.03 5.28
CA TYR A 161 10.00 6.91 4.43
C TYR A 161 10.24 8.38 4.79
N LYS A 162 10.73 9.16 3.83
CA LYS A 162 11.02 10.59 4.03
C LYS A 162 9.72 11.36 4.30
N MET A 163 9.56 11.84 5.51
CA MET A 163 8.39 12.60 5.95
C MET A 163 8.71 14.06 6.27
N LYS A 164 9.95 14.39 6.60
CA LYS A 164 10.38 15.77 6.80
C LYS A 164 10.55 16.47 5.46
N GLY A 165 9.98 17.66 5.34
CA GLY A 165 10.01 18.48 4.12
C GLY A 165 8.81 18.20 3.21
N THR A 166 8.52 19.15 2.33
CA THR A 166 7.55 19.01 1.25
C THR A 166 8.08 18.00 0.23
N LEU A 167 7.17 17.24 -0.39
CA LEU A 167 7.51 16.50 -1.61
C LEU A 167 7.92 17.55 -2.66
N GLU A 168 9.17 17.50 -3.12
CA GLU A 168 9.57 18.33 -4.24
C GLU A 168 8.70 17.97 -5.45
N PRO A 169 8.07 18.95 -6.11
CA PRO A 169 7.38 18.66 -7.37
C PRO A 169 8.39 18.08 -8.34
N SER A 170 8.05 16.98 -9.00
CA SER A 170 8.92 16.40 -10.01
C SER A 170 9.24 17.45 -11.04
N LYS A 171 10.52 17.79 -11.20
CA LYS A 171 10.98 18.58 -12.36
C LYS A 171 10.78 17.69 -13.58
N THR A 172 9.63 17.85 -14.24
CA THR A 172 9.43 17.29 -15.57
C THR A 172 10.40 18.02 -16.51
N PRO A 173 11.19 17.31 -17.31
CA PRO A 173 12.05 17.90 -18.30
C PRO A 173 11.26 18.61 -19.39
#